data_4de4c396c0595a43dd4d70abfc466df1
#
_entry.id   4de4c396c0595a43dd4d70abfc466df1
#
_cell.length_a   1.000
_cell.length_b   1.000
_cell.length_c   1.000
_cell.angle_alpha   90.00
_cell.angle_beta   90.00
_cell.angle_gamma   90.00
#
_symmetry.space_group_name_H-M   'P 1'
#
loop_
_entity.id
_entity.type
_entity.pdbx_description
1 polymer ?
#
loop_
_entity_poly.entity_id
_entity_poly.type
_entity_poly.pdbx_seq_one_letter_code
_entity_poly.pdbx_strand_id
1 'polypeptide(L)'
;MWNGFWRYRYLLWNLVSRDFKLKYRRSVLGVVWSVLNPLLMCLVYWAVFSSLMDMRGSGIDNFAVFLMCGQLLFNFFNEATSTGMSSVLGAAPLLKKVYIPKYIFPLEKCCFAMVNCVFSFVALALVMVFTGSPLHWTILEVLYPLVTLFFFSLGVGLFLAAATVFFRD
;
A
#
# COMPACT_ATOMS: atom_id res chain seq x y z
N MET A 1 23.91 6.55 15.84
CA MET A 1 22.54 6.10 15.46
C MET A 1 22.41 5.70 13.98
N TRP A 2 23.04 6.38 13.03
CA TRP A 2 22.94 6.08 11.57
C TRP A 2 23.53 4.73 11.16
N ASN A 3 24.59 4.25 11.78
CA ASN A 3 25.22 2.95 11.47
C ASN A 3 24.30 1.74 11.74
N GLY A 4 23.29 1.88 12.59
CA GLY A 4 22.32 0.82 12.87
C GLY A 4 21.37 0.56 11.71
N PHE A 5 20.87 1.62 11.04
CA PHE A 5 19.91 1.49 9.93
C PHE A 5 20.52 0.75 8.73
N TRP A 6 21.76 1.10 8.34
CA TRP A 6 22.47 0.42 7.24
C TRP A 6 22.73 -1.06 7.51
N ARG A 7 22.94 -1.42 8.78
CA ARG A 7 23.14 -2.82 9.20
C ARG A 7 21.88 -3.67 9.01
N TYR A 8 20.69 -3.07 9.19
CA TYR A 8 19.42 -3.80 9.09
C TYR A 8 18.75 -3.74 7.72
N ARG A 9 19.33 -3.05 6.72
CA ARG A 9 18.76 -2.95 5.37
C ARG A 9 18.56 -4.31 4.70
N TYR A 10 19.50 -5.23 4.89
CA TYR A 10 19.40 -6.60 4.36
C TYR A 10 18.28 -7.38 5.04
N LEU A 11 18.12 -7.19 6.35
CA LEU A 11 17.01 -7.79 7.10
C LEU A 11 15.67 -7.26 6.60
N LEU A 12 15.53 -5.94 6.42
CA LEU A 12 14.34 -5.31 5.84
C LEU A 12 14.00 -5.90 4.48
N TRP A 13 14.97 -5.95 3.58
CA TRP A 13 14.78 -6.52 2.25
C TRP A 13 14.34 -7.99 2.29
N ASN A 14 14.97 -8.79 3.14
CA ASN A 14 14.61 -10.19 3.31
C ASN A 14 13.20 -10.37 3.89
N LEU A 15 12.78 -9.53 4.83
CA LEU A 15 11.45 -9.56 5.43
C LEU A 15 10.39 -9.16 4.38
N VAL A 16 10.58 -8.07 3.66
CA VAL A 16 9.68 -7.64 2.57
C VAL A 16 9.59 -8.71 1.48
N SER A 17 10.73 -9.28 1.05
CA SER A 17 10.75 -10.35 0.05
C SER A 17 10.05 -11.63 0.51
N ARG A 18 10.20 -11.97 1.81
CA ARG A 18 9.49 -13.09 2.43
C ARG A 18 7.99 -12.88 2.39
N ASP A 19 7.51 -11.71 2.81
CA ASP A 19 6.08 -11.42 2.89
C ASP A 19 5.46 -11.34 1.50
N PHE A 20 6.19 -10.81 0.51
CA PHE A 20 5.80 -10.86 -0.88
C PHE A 20 5.65 -12.31 -1.38
N LYS A 21 6.64 -13.16 -1.12
CA LYS A 21 6.56 -14.59 -1.49
C LYS A 21 5.41 -15.31 -0.78
N LEU A 22 5.16 -15.00 0.50
CA LEU A 22 4.08 -15.61 1.28
C LEU A 22 2.70 -15.20 0.74
N LYS A 23 2.51 -13.93 0.38
CA LYS A 23 1.26 -13.39 -0.19
C LYS A 23 0.87 -14.12 -1.48
N TYR A 24 1.85 -14.44 -2.33
CA TYR A 24 1.59 -15.00 -3.67
C TYR A 24 1.88 -16.48 -3.84
N ARG A 25 2.47 -17.15 -2.82
CA ARG A 25 2.91 -18.55 -2.90
C ARG A 25 1.80 -19.56 -3.20
N ARG A 26 0.57 -19.29 -2.79
CA ARG A 26 -0.57 -20.21 -2.90
C ARG A 26 -1.59 -19.81 -3.97
N SER A 27 -1.32 -18.77 -4.75
CA SER A 27 -2.24 -18.28 -5.75
C SER A 27 -1.81 -18.71 -7.15
N VAL A 28 -2.73 -19.32 -7.91
CA VAL A 28 -2.51 -19.70 -9.33
C VAL A 28 -2.24 -18.45 -10.18
N LEU A 29 -2.91 -17.33 -9.87
CA LEU A 29 -2.72 -16.05 -10.55
C LEU A 29 -1.55 -15.24 -9.98
N GLY A 30 -1.01 -15.62 -8.80
CA GLY A 30 0.16 -15.02 -8.19
C GLY A 30 0.11 -13.49 -8.16
N VAL A 31 1.15 -12.86 -8.70
CA VAL A 31 1.32 -11.39 -8.74
C VAL A 31 0.26 -10.70 -9.60
N VAL A 32 -0.34 -11.38 -10.59
CA VAL A 32 -1.41 -10.80 -11.44
C VAL A 32 -2.61 -10.35 -10.59
N TRP A 33 -2.88 -11.04 -9.47
CA TRP A 33 -3.95 -10.67 -8.55
C TRP A 33 -3.75 -9.29 -7.91
N SER A 34 -2.49 -8.84 -7.75
CA SER A 34 -2.17 -7.50 -7.23
C SER A 34 -2.62 -6.37 -8.15
N VAL A 35 -2.66 -6.64 -9.46
CA VAL A 35 -3.13 -5.68 -10.47
C VAL A 35 -4.63 -5.86 -10.70
N LEU A 36 -5.10 -7.11 -10.72
CA LEU A 36 -6.49 -7.43 -11.01
C LEU A 36 -7.44 -6.93 -9.91
N ASN A 37 -7.05 -7.08 -8.64
CA ASN A 37 -7.89 -6.65 -7.51
C ASN A 37 -8.22 -5.13 -7.55
N PRO A 38 -7.25 -4.19 -7.66
CA PRO A 38 -7.58 -2.78 -7.81
C PRO A 38 -8.40 -2.47 -9.08
N LEU A 39 -8.20 -3.19 -10.19
CA LEU A 39 -9.01 -3.03 -11.40
C LEU A 39 -10.47 -3.44 -11.18
N LEU A 40 -10.72 -4.59 -10.56
CA LEU A 40 -12.07 -5.06 -10.25
C LEU A 40 -12.79 -4.11 -9.29
N MET A 41 -12.10 -3.63 -8.27
CA MET A 41 -12.66 -2.64 -7.34
C MET A 41 -12.98 -1.32 -8.03
N CYS A 42 -12.10 -0.84 -8.93
CA CYS A 42 -12.36 0.34 -9.74
C CYS A 42 -13.62 0.15 -10.61
N LEU A 43 -13.78 -1.01 -11.23
CA LEU A 43 -14.97 -1.33 -12.05
C LEU A 43 -16.25 -1.32 -11.20
N VAL A 44 -16.20 -1.90 -10.00
CA VAL A 44 -17.36 -1.90 -9.08
C VAL A 44 -17.71 -0.47 -8.67
N TYR A 45 -16.74 0.33 -8.25
CA TYR A 45 -16.98 1.71 -7.86
C TYR A 45 -17.47 2.54 -9.04
N TRP A 46 -16.88 2.38 -10.21
CA TRP A 46 -17.36 3.06 -11.41
C TRP A 46 -18.81 2.71 -11.74
N ALA A 47 -19.18 1.42 -11.69
CA ALA A 47 -20.55 0.97 -11.96
C ALA A 47 -21.56 1.55 -10.94
N VAL A 48 -21.21 1.54 -9.65
CA VAL A 48 -22.07 2.06 -8.58
C VAL A 48 -22.23 3.57 -8.68
N PHE A 49 -21.12 4.30 -8.78
CA PHE A 49 -21.16 5.76 -8.77
C PHE A 49 -21.69 6.35 -10.09
N SER A 50 -21.44 5.69 -11.22
CA SER A 50 -22.01 6.14 -12.50
C SER A 50 -23.54 5.98 -12.55
N SER A 51 -24.10 5.04 -11.80
CA SER A 51 -25.55 4.84 -11.70
C SER A 51 -26.25 5.75 -10.69
N LEU A 52 -25.53 6.17 -9.63
CA LEU A 52 -26.10 6.95 -8.54
C LEU A 52 -25.90 8.46 -8.70
N MET A 53 -24.83 8.88 -9.37
CA MET A 53 -24.48 10.28 -9.52
C MET A 53 -24.54 10.69 -10.99
N ASP A 54 -25.29 11.75 -11.30
CA ASP A 54 -25.25 12.38 -12.62
C ASP A 54 -23.97 13.20 -12.77
N MET A 55 -22.90 12.52 -13.23
CA MET A 55 -21.54 13.09 -13.31
C MET A 55 -21.35 14.06 -14.48
N ARG A 56 -22.37 14.30 -15.30
CA ARG A 56 -22.28 15.17 -16.50
C ARG A 56 -21.99 16.64 -16.19
N GLY A 57 -22.13 17.04 -14.92
CA GLY A 57 -21.87 18.41 -14.47
C GLY A 57 -20.66 18.59 -13.53
N SER A 58 -19.91 17.53 -13.22
CA SER A 58 -18.85 17.56 -12.17
C SER A 58 -17.52 18.18 -12.63
N GLY A 59 -17.34 18.47 -13.92
CA GLY A 59 -16.07 18.98 -14.47
C GLY A 59 -14.90 17.99 -14.43
N ILE A 60 -15.17 16.71 -14.14
CA ILE A 60 -14.16 15.64 -14.10
C ILE A 60 -14.18 14.92 -15.46
N ASP A 61 -13.11 15.10 -16.24
CA ASP A 61 -13.01 14.50 -17.58
C ASP A 61 -13.03 12.97 -17.56
N ASN A 62 -12.39 12.35 -16.57
CA ASN A 62 -12.35 10.90 -16.43
C ASN A 62 -12.55 10.46 -14.98
N PHE A 63 -13.80 10.13 -14.66
CA PHE A 63 -14.20 9.73 -13.32
C PHE A 63 -13.55 8.42 -12.85
N ALA A 64 -13.32 7.46 -13.76
CA ALA A 64 -12.67 6.19 -13.41
C ALA A 64 -11.22 6.40 -12.93
N VAL A 65 -10.47 7.25 -13.62
CA VAL A 65 -9.10 7.60 -13.23
C VAL A 65 -9.09 8.34 -11.90
N PHE A 66 -9.99 9.29 -11.69
CA PHE A 66 -10.14 10.02 -10.43
C PHE A 66 -10.39 9.08 -9.25
N LEU A 67 -11.35 8.17 -9.37
CA LEU A 67 -11.65 7.15 -8.35
C LEU A 67 -10.43 6.27 -8.07
N MET A 68 -9.74 5.82 -9.13
CA MET A 68 -8.59 4.94 -9.00
C MET A 68 -7.44 5.61 -8.25
N CYS A 69 -7.18 6.89 -8.51
CA CYS A 69 -6.15 7.66 -7.80
C CYS A 69 -6.44 7.73 -6.29
N GLY A 70 -7.68 8.09 -5.93
CA GLY A 70 -8.10 8.13 -4.52
C GLY A 70 -8.02 6.77 -3.82
N GLN A 71 -8.51 5.73 -4.49
CA GLN A 71 -8.49 4.35 -4.00
C GLN A 71 -7.05 3.85 -3.78
N LEU A 72 -6.13 4.16 -4.68
CA LEU A 72 -4.73 3.74 -4.59
C LEU A 72 -4.06 4.28 -3.32
N LEU A 73 -4.19 5.58 -3.07
CA LEU A 73 -3.63 6.23 -1.89
C LEU A 73 -4.28 5.72 -0.60
N PHE A 74 -5.60 5.57 -0.61
CA PHE A 74 -6.33 5.05 0.55
C PHE A 74 -5.97 3.60 0.86
N ASN A 75 -5.86 2.74 -0.14
CA ASN A 75 -5.46 1.34 0.05
C ASN A 75 -4.03 1.22 0.58
N PHE A 76 -3.11 2.05 0.08
CA PHE A 76 -1.75 2.11 0.63
C PHE A 76 -1.76 2.47 2.12
N PHE A 77 -2.47 3.54 2.50
CA PHE A 77 -2.58 3.97 3.90
C PHE A 77 -3.18 2.87 4.77
N ASN A 78 -4.29 2.29 4.34
CA ASN A 78 -4.99 1.24 5.08
C ASN A 78 -4.13 -0.03 5.23
N GLU A 79 -3.45 -0.48 4.17
CA GLU A 79 -2.56 -1.65 4.23
C GLU A 79 -1.36 -1.38 5.15
N ALA A 80 -0.70 -0.23 5.01
CA ALA A 80 0.47 0.12 5.81
C ALA A 80 0.14 0.22 7.31
N THR A 81 -0.98 0.86 7.67
CA THR A 81 -1.38 1.05 9.07
C THR A 81 -1.93 -0.22 9.71
N SER A 82 -2.81 -0.96 9.03
CA SER A 82 -3.43 -2.18 9.56
C SER A 82 -2.41 -3.31 9.75
N THR A 83 -1.53 -3.51 8.76
CA THR A 83 -0.45 -4.52 8.88
C THR A 83 0.65 -4.06 9.83
N GLY A 84 0.94 -2.74 9.87
CA GLY A 84 1.87 -2.13 10.82
C GLY A 84 1.45 -2.36 12.27
N MET A 85 0.16 -2.18 12.57
CA MET A 85 -0.43 -2.39 13.89
C MET A 85 -0.14 -3.80 14.45
N SER A 86 -0.33 -4.84 13.64
CA SER A 86 -0.14 -6.24 14.06
C SER A 86 1.31 -6.74 13.90
N SER A 87 2.21 -5.93 13.34
CA SER A 87 3.56 -6.34 12.91
C SER A 87 4.44 -6.86 14.05
N VAL A 88 4.44 -6.16 15.20
CA VAL A 88 5.28 -6.51 16.36
C VAL A 88 4.78 -7.77 17.03
N LEU A 89 3.45 -7.93 17.16
CA LEU A 89 2.84 -9.14 17.74
C LEU A 89 3.09 -10.36 16.84
N GLY A 90 2.95 -10.20 15.53
CA GLY A 90 3.24 -11.26 14.56
C GLY A 90 4.72 -11.67 14.52
N ALA A 91 5.63 -10.76 14.88
CA ALA A 91 7.07 -11.02 14.95
C ALA A 91 7.55 -11.55 16.31
N ALA A 92 6.66 -11.77 17.29
CA ALA A 92 7.01 -12.23 18.63
C ALA A 92 7.89 -13.50 18.64
N PRO A 93 7.68 -14.54 17.81
CA PRO A 93 8.53 -15.72 17.76
C PRO A 93 9.98 -15.41 17.32
N LEU A 94 10.14 -14.39 16.45
CA LEU A 94 11.46 -13.95 15.98
C LEU A 94 12.17 -13.11 17.03
N LEU A 95 11.44 -12.22 17.69
CA LEU A 95 11.97 -11.37 18.79
C LEU A 95 12.49 -12.16 19.97
N LYS A 96 11.93 -13.35 20.25
CA LYS A 96 12.40 -14.25 21.30
C LYS A 96 13.74 -14.94 20.98
N LYS A 97 14.12 -15.02 19.69
CA LYS A 97 15.32 -15.72 19.24
C LYS A 97 16.50 -14.79 18.95
N VAL A 98 16.22 -13.60 18.48
CA VAL A 98 17.23 -12.64 18.02
C VAL A 98 16.85 -11.24 18.49
N TYR A 99 17.84 -10.48 18.98
CA TYR A 99 17.63 -9.08 19.33
C TYR A 99 17.54 -8.23 18.08
N ILE A 100 16.32 -7.81 17.75
CA ILE A 100 16.01 -6.93 16.62
C ILE A 100 15.27 -5.71 17.16
N PRO A 101 15.63 -4.48 16.75
CA PRO A 101 14.89 -3.28 17.13
C PRO A 101 13.43 -3.35 16.64
N LYS A 102 12.47 -3.13 17.54
CA LYS A 102 11.04 -3.32 17.28
C LYS A 102 10.47 -2.45 16.16
N TYR A 103 11.06 -1.27 15.92
CA TYR A 103 10.63 -0.34 14.87
C TYR A 103 10.80 -0.89 13.43
N ILE A 104 11.64 -1.92 13.27
CA ILE A 104 11.91 -2.53 11.96
C ILE A 104 10.65 -3.22 11.39
N PHE A 105 9.81 -3.79 12.25
CA PHE A 105 8.63 -4.53 11.80
C PHE A 105 7.53 -3.63 11.21
N PRO A 106 7.11 -2.52 11.84
CA PRO A 106 6.19 -1.58 11.20
C PRO A 106 6.79 -0.93 9.94
N LEU A 107 8.09 -0.63 9.94
CA LEU A 107 8.78 -0.10 8.77
C LEU A 107 8.76 -1.10 7.61
N GLU A 108 9.00 -2.39 7.87
CA GLU A 108 8.92 -3.46 6.88
C GLU A 108 7.52 -3.54 6.27
N LYS A 109 6.46 -3.48 7.08
CA LYS A 109 5.07 -3.49 6.57
C LYS A 109 4.75 -2.28 5.71
N CYS A 110 5.23 -1.10 6.10
CA CYS A 110 5.06 0.11 5.31
C CYS A 110 5.79 0.00 3.96
N CYS A 111 7.02 -0.53 3.94
CA CYS A 111 7.75 -0.81 2.69
C CYS A 111 7.04 -1.87 1.84
N PHE A 112 6.47 -2.89 2.45
CA PHE A 112 5.71 -3.92 1.74
C PHE A 112 4.43 -3.34 1.11
N ALA A 113 3.69 -2.49 1.83
CA ALA A 113 2.54 -1.76 1.29
C ALA A 113 2.95 -0.86 0.10
N MET A 114 4.14 -0.24 0.16
CA MET A 114 4.67 0.56 -0.96
C MET A 114 4.91 -0.31 -2.21
N VAL A 115 5.44 -1.52 -2.05
CA VAL A 115 5.60 -2.47 -3.18
C VAL A 115 4.23 -2.82 -3.79
N ASN A 116 3.21 -3.08 -2.97
CA ASN A 116 1.85 -3.33 -3.47
C ASN A 116 1.26 -2.09 -4.17
N CYS A 117 1.54 -0.90 -3.65
CA CYS A 117 1.14 0.36 -4.28
C CYS A 117 1.71 0.52 -5.69
N VAL A 118 2.97 0.11 -5.93
CA VAL A 118 3.58 0.10 -7.28
C VAL A 118 2.78 -0.77 -8.25
N PHE A 119 2.29 -1.94 -7.84
CA PHE A 119 1.40 -2.76 -8.68
C PHE A 119 0.06 -2.08 -8.95
N SER A 120 -0.47 -1.33 -8.00
CA SER A 120 -1.68 -0.55 -8.20
C SER A 120 -1.48 0.61 -9.19
N PHE A 121 -0.28 1.19 -9.29
CA PHE A 121 0.06 2.15 -10.35
C PHE A 121 0.06 1.51 -11.74
N VAL A 122 0.47 0.26 -11.87
CA VAL A 122 0.34 -0.48 -13.14
C VAL A 122 -1.14 -0.62 -13.53
N ALA A 123 -2.01 -0.93 -12.56
CA ALA A 123 -3.44 -0.99 -12.79
C ALA A 123 -4.02 0.39 -13.21
N LEU A 124 -3.59 1.48 -12.57
CA LEU A 124 -3.96 2.85 -12.93
C LEU A 124 -3.55 3.17 -14.38
N ALA A 125 -2.31 2.84 -14.77
CA ALA A 125 -1.82 3.04 -16.12
C ALA A 125 -2.67 2.28 -17.16
N LEU A 126 -3.08 1.05 -16.86
CA LEU A 126 -4.00 0.28 -17.72
C LEU A 126 -5.35 0.99 -17.87
N VAL A 127 -5.95 1.46 -16.77
CA VAL A 127 -7.23 2.20 -16.83
C VAL A 127 -7.09 3.46 -17.69
N MET A 128 -5.99 4.21 -17.55
CA MET A 128 -5.72 5.40 -18.37
C MET A 128 -5.65 5.08 -19.87
N VAL A 129 -4.96 3.99 -20.22
CA VAL A 129 -4.86 3.53 -21.62
C VAL A 129 -6.25 3.13 -22.17
N PHE A 130 -7.03 2.36 -21.40
CA PHE A 130 -8.37 1.93 -21.84
C PHE A 130 -9.38 3.08 -21.94
N THR A 131 -9.25 4.11 -21.13
CA THR A 131 -10.13 5.28 -21.12
C THR A 131 -9.67 6.40 -22.05
N GLY A 132 -8.52 6.22 -22.73
CA GLY A 132 -7.98 7.22 -23.64
C GLY A 132 -7.52 8.52 -22.94
N SER A 133 -7.30 8.48 -21.64
CA SER A 133 -6.82 9.65 -20.90
C SER A 133 -5.37 9.94 -21.26
N PRO A 134 -5.02 11.19 -21.62
CA PRO A 134 -3.66 11.53 -21.97
C PRO A 134 -2.74 11.39 -20.75
N LEU A 135 -1.61 10.70 -20.93
CA LEU A 135 -0.54 10.66 -19.94
C LEU A 135 0.16 12.03 -19.90
N HIS A 136 -0.20 12.86 -18.95
CA HIS A 136 0.46 14.13 -18.71
C HIS A 136 1.60 13.98 -17.69
N TRP A 137 2.57 14.87 -17.74
CA TRP A 137 3.65 14.95 -16.75
C TRP A 137 3.14 15.15 -15.31
N THR A 138 1.90 15.58 -15.14
CA THR A 138 1.15 15.70 -13.89
C THR A 138 1.11 14.39 -13.08
N ILE A 139 1.32 13.22 -13.73
CA ILE A 139 1.45 11.94 -13.01
C ILE A 139 2.63 11.95 -12.03
N LEU A 140 3.70 12.70 -12.32
CA LEU A 140 4.82 12.86 -11.39
C LEU A 140 4.45 13.61 -10.11
N GLU A 141 3.42 14.45 -10.15
CA GLU A 141 2.92 15.15 -8.95
C GLU A 141 2.34 14.20 -7.92
N VAL A 142 1.88 13.00 -8.34
CA VAL A 142 1.41 11.95 -7.42
C VAL A 142 2.53 11.44 -6.51
N LEU A 143 3.80 11.62 -6.89
CA LEU A 143 4.94 11.23 -6.07
C LEU A 143 5.00 12.03 -4.76
N TYR A 144 4.62 13.30 -4.78
CA TYR A 144 4.62 14.16 -3.59
C TYR A 144 3.64 13.65 -2.50
N PRO A 145 2.33 13.48 -2.78
CA PRO A 145 1.40 12.93 -1.80
C PRO A 145 1.76 11.50 -1.39
N LEU A 146 2.35 10.70 -2.28
CA LEU A 146 2.77 9.33 -1.95
C LEU A 146 3.90 9.32 -0.92
N VAL A 147 4.92 10.16 -1.07
CA VAL A 147 6.03 10.28 -0.11
C VAL A 147 5.53 10.81 1.23
N THR A 148 4.68 11.84 1.22
CA THR A 148 4.08 12.40 2.43
C THR A 148 3.24 11.35 3.16
N LEU A 149 2.42 10.61 2.41
CA LEU A 149 1.57 9.55 2.95
C LEU A 149 2.40 8.37 3.50
N PHE A 150 3.55 8.07 2.89
CA PHE A 150 4.47 7.04 3.40
C PHE A 150 4.97 7.39 4.81
N PHE A 151 5.48 8.59 5.01
CA PHE A 151 5.96 9.01 6.34
C PHE A 151 4.84 9.13 7.35
N PHE A 152 3.67 9.61 6.93
CA PHE A 152 2.49 9.69 7.78
C PHE A 152 2.02 8.28 8.22
N SER A 153 1.88 7.36 7.26
CA SER A 153 1.48 5.97 7.54
C SER A 153 2.48 5.24 8.42
N LEU A 154 3.78 5.51 8.23
CA LEU A 154 4.84 4.97 9.08
C LEU A 154 4.69 5.48 10.53
N GLY A 155 4.47 6.78 10.71
CA GLY A 155 4.25 7.36 12.05
C GLY A 155 3.04 6.77 12.75
N VAL A 156 1.90 6.72 12.06
CA VAL A 156 0.66 6.10 12.56
C VAL A 156 0.87 4.62 12.85
N GLY A 157 1.51 3.87 11.94
CA GLY A 157 1.79 2.45 12.09
C GLY A 157 2.68 2.15 13.30
N LEU A 158 3.71 2.97 13.55
CA LEU A 158 4.56 2.85 14.75
C LEU A 158 3.78 3.11 16.03
N PHE A 159 2.94 4.15 16.04
CA PHE A 159 2.09 4.47 17.18
C PHE A 159 1.10 3.33 17.46
N LEU A 160 0.39 2.85 16.45
CA LEU A 160 -0.57 1.75 16.59
C LEU A 160 0.11 0.44 17.00
N ALA A 161 1.31 0.14 16.48
CA ALA A 161 2.08 -1.04 16.87
C ALA A 161 2.49 -0.98 18.35
N ALA A 162 2.81 0.21 18.88
CA ALA A 162 3.08 0.38 20.31
C ALA A 162 1.79 0.23 21.13
N ALA A 163 0.69 0.86 20.70
CA ALA A 163 -0.60 0.79 21.37
C ALA A 163 -1.12 -0.65 21.47
N THR A 164 -1.04 -1.44 20.40
CA THR A 164 -1.49 -2.85 20.40
C THR A 164 -0.66 -3.77 21.28
N VAL A 165 0.60 -3.44 21.58
CA VAL A 165 1.41 -4.19 22.54
C VAL A 165 0.93 -3.92 23.97
N PHE A 166 0.44 -2.70 24.27
CA PHE A 166 -0.06 -2.33 25.60
C PHE A 166 -1.53 -2.73 25.79
N PHE A 167 -2.37 -2.50 24.79
CA PHE A 167 -3.81 -2.80 24.81
C PHE A 167 -4.06 -4.05 23.99
N ARG A 168 -3.83 -5.21 24.58
CA ARG A 168 -3.91 -6.50 23.88
C ARG A 168 -5.35 -7.05 23.77
N ASP A 169 -6.31 -6.28 24.11
CA ASP A 169 -7.74 -6.70 24.03
C ASP A 169 -8.24 -6.68 22.55
#